data_cd2c60e8fdae01429014ca34df1077ac
#
_entry.id   cd2c60e8fdae01429014ca34df1077ac
#
_cell.length_a   1.000
_cell.length_b   1.000
_cell.length_c   1.000
_cell.angle_alpha   90.00
_cell.angle_beta   90.00
_cell.angle_gamma   90.00
#
_symmetry.space_group_name_H-M   'P 1'
#
loop_
_entity.id
_entity.type
_entity.pdbx_description
1 polymer ?
#
loop_
_entity_poly.entity_id
_entity_poly.type
_entity_poly.pdbx_seq_one_letter_code
_entity_poly.pdbx_strand_id
1 'polypeptide(L)'
;KIIRTIALTFMVALAGVSAHAADLNCNTSNVEQFRYSWRVRGGVRFLAGLLFPTSGVGNLRTVYPQGNGHSVRSELLITAPEGKQGGFYEYGSEIDDRGAKTLATTNGYAWGEKSRREHTIFDYVKGLARIHKETPDDVENRVKKLPEGDSQFRDVLTAIYFLRQNAATINAPVQTSIYTEGREYPVVFRPTERRNFVIDGKNTPTLGFEIVDAPGGRKWPGGVKVWLSNDARRIPVRIEIQQSIASMQLDLKAIESCTQMARLQ
;
A
#
# COMPACT_ATOMS: atom_id res chain seq x y z
N LYS A 1 -8.25 -82.93 2.45
CA LYS A 1 -7.25 -81.87 2.07
C LYS A 1 -7.91 -80.53 2.18
N ILE A 2 -7.57 -79.85 3.26
CA ILE A 2 -8.16 -78.55 3.65
C ILE A 2 -7.16 -77.52 3.18
N ILE A 3 -7.59 -76.67 2.26
CA ILE A 3 -6.80 -75.47 1.87
C ILE A 3 -7.38 -74.28 2.66
N ARG A 4 -6.59 -73.80 3.61
CA ARG A 4 -6.87 -72.56 4.37
C ARG A 4 -6.43 -71.38 3.52
N THR A 5 -7.41 -70.56 3.09
CA THR A 5 -7.17 -69.27 2.46
C THR A 5 -6.96 -68.24 3.58
N ILE A 6 -5.78 -67.68 3.68
CA ILE A 6 -5.48 -66.56 4.55
C ILE A 6 -5.86 -65.29 3.81
N ALA A 7 -6.91 -64.64 4.25
CA ALA A 7 -7.27 -63.30 3.78
C ALA A 7 -6.38 -62.26 4.54
N LEU A 8 -5.46 -61.64 3.83
CA LEU A 8 -4.63 -60.58 4.33
C LEU A 8 -5.39 -59.27 4.14
N THR A 9 -5.97 -58.77 5.24
CA THR A 9 -6.67 -57.51 5.25
C THR A 9 -5.64 -56.38 5.36
N PHE A 10 -5.37 -55.67 4.23
CA PHE A 10 -4.57 -54.45 4.20
C PHE A 10 -5.41 -53.29 4.75
N MET A 11 -5.23 -52.93 6.00
CA MET A 11 -5.70 -51.69 6.56
C MET A 11 -4.81 -50.56 6.04
N VAL A 12 -5.26 -49.84 5.01
CA VAL A 12 -4.68 -48.56 4.60
C VAL A 12 -5.12 -47.53 5.60
N ALA A 13 -4.25 -47.18 6.54
CA ALA A 13 -4.39 -46.00 7.40
C ALA A 13 -4.20 -44.78 6.53
N LEU A 14 -5.30 -44.15 6.09
CA LEU A 14 -5.31 -42.80 5.56
C LEU A 14 -4.91 -41.85 6.72
N ALA A 15 -3.62 -41.61 6.86
CA ALA A 15 -3.14 -40.48 7.63
C ALA A 15 -3.63 -39.21 6.92
N GLY A 16 -4.74 -38.65 7.39
CA GLY A 16 -5.19 -37.34 7.01
C GLY A 16 -4.08 -36.34 7.35
N VAL A 17 -3.33 -35.90 6.35
CA VAL A 17 -2.48 -34.74 6.46
C VAL A 17 -3.42 -33.56 6.59
N SER A 18 -3.78 -33.24 7.84
CA SER A 18 -4.34 -31.93 8.16
C SER A 18 -3.27 -30.92 7.77
N ALA A 19 -3.44 -30.31 6.62
CA ALA A 19 -2.73 -29.10 6.28
C ALA A 19 -3.14 -28.04 7.33
N HIS A 20 -2.41 -28.01 8.42
CA HIS A 20 -2.42 -26.87 9.31
C HIS A 20 -1.96 -25.72 8.42
N ALA A 21 -2.90 -24.86 8.05
CA ALA A 21 -2.55 -23.51 7.62
C ALA A 21 -1.60 -23.01 8.71
N ALA A 22 -0.33 -22.86 8.37
CA ALA A 22 0.63 -22.30 9.29
C ALA A 22 0.01 -20.98 9.75
N ASP A 23 -0.40 -20.92 10.99
CA ASP A 23 -0.67 -19.67 11.67
C ASP A 23 0.64 -18.90 11.55
N LEU A 24 0.69 -18.00 10.57
CA LEU A 24 1.78 -17.07 10.42
C LEU A 24 1.85 -16.32 11.75
N ASN A 25 2.86 -16.67 12.54
CA ASN A 25 3.03 -16.14 13.88
C ASN A 25 3.43 -14.67 13.73
N CYS A 26 2.41 -13.81 13.62
CA CYS A 26 2.55 -12.39 13.35
C CYS A 26 3.23 -11.62 14.50
N ASN A 27 3.50 -12.27 15.62
CA ASN A 27 3.92 -11.63 16.87
C ASN A 27 5.41 -11.32 17.01
N THR A 28 6.26 -11.72 16.08
CA THR A 28 7.71 -11.60 16.25
C THR A 28 8.40 -10.70 15.24
N SER A 29 7.70 -10.26 14.20
CA SER A 29 8.29 -9.43 13.15
C SER A 29 7.81 -7.98 13.29
N ASN A 30 8.76 -7.04 13.31
CA ASN A 30 8.48 -5.61 13.15
C ASN A 30 8.30 -5.23 11.68
N VAL A 31 8.14 -6.20 10.79
CA VAL A 31 7.99 -6.02 9.35
C VAL A 31 6.70 -6.66 8.88
N GLU A 32 5.87 -5.89 8.19
CA GLU A 32 4.77 -6.40 7.39
C GLU A 32 5.18 -6.41 5.92
N GLN A 33 4.75 -7.43 5.20
CA GLN A 33 4.99 -7.54 3.77
C GLN A 33 3.77 -8.16 3.07
N PHE A 34 3.24 -7.41 2.11
CA PHE A 34 2.05 -7.77 1.34
C PHE A 34 2.40 -7.80 -0.14
N ARG A 35 2.03 -8.88 -0.83
CA ARG A 35 2.20 -9.01 -2.27
C ARG A 35 0.87 -8.81 -2.98
N TYR A 36 0.89 -7.97 -4.02
CA TYR A 36 -0.26 -7.61 -4.85
C TYR A 36 -0.03 -8.05 -6.29
N SER A 37 -1.13 -8.31 -7.01
CA SER A 37 -1.14 -8.13 -8.45
C SER A 37 -1.68 -6.76 -8.78
N TRP A 38 -1.07 -6.04 -9.71
CA TRP A 38 -1.62 -4.79 -10.18
C TRP A 38 -2.04 -4.86 -11.65
N ARG A 39 -2.99 -4.02 -12.01
CA ARG A 39 -3.48 -3.89 -13.39
C ARG A 39 -4.02 -2.48 -13.64
N VAL A 40 -3.86 -2.01 -14.87
CA VAL A 40 -4.51 -0.79 -15.37
C VAL A 40 -5.94 -1.11 -15.76
N ARG A 41 -6.86 -0.22 -15.41
CA ARG A 41 -8.27 -0.25 -15.81
C ARG A 41 -8.64 1.04 -16.52
N GLY A 42 -9.68 0.98 -17.37
CA GLY A 42 -10.20 2.14 -18.12
C GLY A 42 -10.09 1.97 -19.64
N GLY A 43 -10.71 2.88 -20.37
CA GLY A 43 -10.85 2.80 -21.84
C GLY A 43 -9.54 2.88 -22.63
N VAL A 44 -8.50 3.48 -22.04
CA VAL A 44 -7.16 3.58 -22.66
C VAL A 44 -6.28 2.34 -22.46
N ARG A 45 -6.77 1.32 -21.75
CA ARG A 45 -6.00 0.08 -21.53
C ARG A 45 -5.45 -0.54 -22.81
N PHE A 46 -6.23 -0.48 -23.88
CA PHE A 46 -5.83 -1.04 -25.18
C PHE A 46 -4.66 -0.25 -25.80
N LEU A 47 -4.74 1.07 -25.79
CA LEU A 47 -3.66 1.93 -26.31
C LEU A 47 -2.44 1.94 -25.39
N ALA A 48 -2.67 1.95 -24.07
CA ALA A 48 -1.59 1.88 -23.08
C ALA A 48 -0.81 0.56 -23.17
N GLY A 49 -1.50 -0.56 -23.41
CA GLY A 49 -0.88 -1.89 -23.53
C GLY A 49 0.07 -2.06 -24.73
N LEU A 50 0.01 -1.16 -25.70
CA LEU A 50 0.97 -1.10 -26.82
C LEU A 50 2.29 -0.40 -26.41
N LEU A 51 2.24 0.50 -25.45
CA LEU A 51 3.35 1.40 -25.06
C LEU A 51 3.88 1.11 -23.65
N PHE A 52 3.02 0.65 -22.73
CA PHE A 52 3.33 0.47 -21.32
C PHE A 52 2.76 -0.86 -20.79
N PRO A 53 3.40 -1.51 -19.81
CA PRO A 53 2.80 -2.64 -19.11
C PRO A 53 1.49 -2.21 -18.45
N THR A 54 0.51 -3.09 -18.53
CA THR A 54 -0.82 -2.87 -17.94
C THR A 54 -1.10 -3.75 -16.74
N SER A 55 -0.12 -4.56 -16.33
CA SER A 55 -0.21 -5.44 -15.16
C SER A 55 1.17 -5.85 -14.66
N GLY A 56 1.24 -6.36 -13.44
CA GLY A 56 2.48 -6.85 -12.82
C GLY A 56 2.30 -7.17 -11.34
N VAL A 57 3.39 -7.08 -10.60
CA VAL A 57 3.46 -7.38 -9.16
C VAL A 57 3.71 -6.09 -8.38
N GLY A 58 3.03 -5.95 -7.24
CA GLY A 58 3.28 -4.90 -6.25
C GLY A 58 3.69 -5.52 -4.93
N ASN A 59 4.67 -4.94 -4.25
CA ASN A 59 5.08 -5.34 -2.92
C ASN A 59 4.97 -4.12 -2.00
N LEU A 60 4.11 -4.20 -0.98
CA LEU A 60 4.01 -3.21 0.08
C LEU A 60 4.71 -3.77 1.32
N ARG A 61 5.76 -3.09 1.75
CA ARG A 61 6.53 -3.43 2.94
C ARG A 61 6.41 -2.30 3.94
N THR A 62 6.10 -2.64 5.20
CA THR A 62 6.06 -1.67 6.30
C THR A 62 6.95 -2.18 7.43
N VAL A 63 7.88 -1.32 7.87
CA VAL A 63 8.80 -1.58 8.99
C VAL A 63 8.39 -0.70 10.14
N TYR A 64 8.04 -1.31 11.25
CA TYR A 64 7.68 -0.62 12.49
C TYR A 64 8.92 -0.33 13.34
N PRO A 65 8.88 0.75 14.13
CA PRO A 65 10.00 1.09 14.99
C PRO A 65 10.24 0.01 16.05
N GLN A 66 11.49 -0.12 16.46
CA GLN A 66 11.88 -0.94 17.62
C GLN A 66 12.27 -0.03 18.78
N GLY A 67 11.95 -0.45 19.99
CA GLY A 67 12.24 0.33 21.19
C GLY A 67 11.48 1.66 21.23
N ASN A 68 12.16 2.75 21.50
CA ASN A 68 11.58 4.10 21.63
C ASN A 68 11.49 4.86 20.30
N GLY A 69 11.68 4.21 19.16
CA GLY A 69 11.50 4.85 17.85
C GLY A 69 10.04 5.19 17.58
N HIS A 70 9.81 6.26 16.81
CA HIS A 70 8.47 6.71 16.41
C HIS A 70 8.35 6.87 14.89
N SER A 71 9.31 6.35 14.13
CA SER A 71 9.30 6.42 12.67
C SER A 71 8.96 5.04 12.10
N VAL A 72 7.86 4.98 11.37
CA VAL A 72 7.44 3.83 10.57
C VAL A 72 7.89 4.07 9.12
N ARG A 73 8.52 3.08 8.51
CA ARG A 73 8.88 3.16 7.08
C ARG A 73 7.96 2.26 6.27
N SER A 74 7.27 2.83 5.29
CA SER A 74 6.42 2.09 4.35
C SER A 74 6.94 2.28 2.93
N GLU A 75 7.05 1.18 2.17
CA GLU A 75 7.57 1.16 0.81
C GLU A 75 6.64 0.33 -0.07
N LEU A 76 6.22 0.88 -1.20
CA LEU A 76 5.47 0.20 -2.24
C LEU A 76 6.32 0.15 -3.51
N LEU A 77 6.75 -1.04 -3.88
CA LEU A 77 7.44 -1.31 -5.13
C LEU A 77 6.47 -1.95 -6.12
N ILE A 78 6.26 -1.33 -7.25
CA ILE A 78 5.41 -1.81 -8.35
C ILE A 78 6.32 -2.18 -9.51
N THR A 79 6.33 -3.45 -9.89
CA THR A 79 7.15 -3.96 -10.99
C THR A 79 6.29 -4.45 -12.13
N ALA A 80 6.75 -4.23 -13.36
CA ALA A 80 6.20 -4.81 -14.55
C ALA A 80 6.92 -6.14 -14.87
N PRO A 81 6.27 -7.08 -15.59
CA PRO A 81 6.94 -8.27 -16.06
C PRO A 81 8.17 -7.93 -16.89
N GLU A 82 9.21 -8.76 -16.79
CA GLU A 82 10.35 -8.69 -17.69
C GLU A 82 9.89 -8.87 -19.13
N GLY A 83 10.28 -7.99 -20.00
CA GLY A 83 9.93 -7.96 -21.41
C GLY A 83 10.43 -6.68 -22.06
N LYS A 84 9.92 -6.35 -23.25
CA LYS A 84 10.38 -5.21 -24.06
C LYS A 84 10.41 -3.86 -23.34
N GLN A 85 9.81 -3.75 -22.17
CA GLN A 85 9.73 -2.52 -21.37
C GLN A 85 9.62 -2.81 -19.86
N GLY A 86 10.38 -3.76 -19.34
CA GLY A 86 10.47 -3.98 -17.90
C GLY A 86 10.78 -2.69 -17.16
N GLY A 87 10.10 -2.44 -16.05
CA GLY A 87 10.29 -1.23 -15.28
C GLY A 87 9.69 -1.34 -13.89
N PHE A 88 9.95 -0.33 -13.07
CA PHE A 88 9.38 -0.25 -11.74
C PHE A 88 8.94 1.17 -11.38
N TYR A 89 8.01 1.26 -10.44
CA TYR A 89 7.69 2.45 -9.68
C TYR A 89 7.94 2.17 -8.20
N GLU A 90 8.61 3.10 -7.54
CA GLU A 90 8.93 3.07 -6.12
C GLU A 90 8.24 4.23 -5.42
N TYR A 91 7.52 3.92 -4.33
CA TYR A 91 6.97 4.89 -3.41
C TYR A 91 7.44 4.53 -2.01
N GLY A 92 8.05 5.47 -1.30
CA GLY A 92 8.50 5.29 0.08
C GLY A 92 8.02 6.43 0.94
N SER A 93 7.68 6.12 2.21
CA SER A 93 7.29 7.10 3.21
C SER A 93 7.96 6.77 4.54
N GLU A 94 8.55 7.76 5.15
CA GLU A 94 8.87 7.75 6.56
C GLU A 94 7.76 8.50 7.30
N ILE A 95 7.15 7.85 8.29
CA ILE A 95 5.90 8.25 8.92
C ILE A 95 6.12 8.41 10.42
N ASP A 96 5.74 9.56 11.00
CA ASP A 96 5.58 9.68 12.45
C ASP A 96 4.34 8.88 12.88
N ASP A 97 4.53 7.81 13.64
CA ASP A 97 3.46 6.89 14.04
C ASP A 97 2.41 7.56 14.96
N ARG A 98 2.80 8.57 15.74
CA ARG A 98 1.92 9.25 16.69
C ARG A 98 0.86 10.12 16.04
N GLY A 99 1.19 10.77 14.92
CA GLY A 99 0.28 11.68 14.21
C GLY A 99 -0.06 11.22 12.80
N ALA A 100 0.54 10.09 12.35
CA ALA A 100 0.46 9.62 10.97
C ALA A 100 0.71 10.76 9.97
N LYS A 101 1.78 11.54 10.21
CA LYS A 101 2.27 12.58 9.30
C LYS A 101 3.52 12.11 8.59
N THR A 102 3.72 12.57 7.37
CA THR A 102 4.89 12.22 6.57
C THR A 102 6.13 12.97 7.06
N LEU A 103 7.21 12.26 7.36
CA LEU A 103 8.53 12.84 7.70
C LEU A 103 9.43 12.94 6.48
N ALA A 104 9.38 11.93 5.61
CA ALA A 104 10.07 11.94 4.33
C ALA A 104 9.33 11.10 3.29
N THR A 105 9.54 11.40 2.01
CA THR A 105 9.02 10.61 0.89
C THR A 105 10.10 10.26 -0.09
N THR A 106 9.97 9.11 -0.74
CA THR A 106 10.73 8.73 -1.91
C THR A 106 9.74 8.37 -3.02
N ASN A 107 9.90 8.99 -4.19
CA ASN A 107 9.14 8.64 -5.39
C ASN A 107 10.14 8.37 -6.51
N GLY A 108 10.02 7.21 -7.16
CA GLY A 108 10.92 6.86 -8.22
C GLY A 108 10.26 6.02 -9.30
N TYR A 109 10.83 6.06 -10.47
CA TYR A 109 10.54 5.11 -11.53
C TYR A 109 11.78 4.87 -12.38
N ALA A 110 11.86 3.69 -12.96
CA ALA A 110 12.76 3.41 -14.08
C ALA A 110 11.98 2.70 -15.17
N TRP A 111 12.13 3.15 -16.41
CA TRP A 111 11.40 2.66 -17.57
C TRP A 111 12.23 2.80 -18.84
N GLY A 112 12.77 1.69 -19.34
CA GLY A 112 13.78 1.74 -20.40
C GLY A 112 14.96 2.61 -19.99
N GLU A 113 15.29 3.61 -20.81
CA GLU A 113 16.38 4.57 -20.53
C GLU A 113 15.96 5.73 -19.60
N LYS A 114 14.67 5.83 -19.29
CA LYS A 114 14.15 6.92 -18.45
C LYS A 114 14.08 6.47 -17.00
N SER A 115 14.70 7.27 -16.13
CA SER A 115 14.56 7.11 -14.69
C SER A 115 14.42 8.45 -14.01
N ARG A 116 13.75 8.43 -12.86
CA ARG A 116 13.68 9.58 -11.98
C ARG A 116 13.54 9.06 -10.56
N ARG A 117 14.27 9.67 -9.64
CA ARG A 117 14.09 9.49 -8.22
C ARG A 117 13.99 10.85 -7.55
N GLU A 118 13.01 11.01 -6.67
CA GLU A 118 12.83 12.23 -5.90
C GLU A 118 12.69 11.85 -4.42
N HIS A 119 13.51 12.45 -3.58
CA HIS A 119 13.47 12.31 -2.14
C HIS A 119 13.14 13.67 -1.52
N THR A 120 12.11 13.70 -0.66
CA THR A 120 11.67 14.91 0.03
C THR A 120 11.71 14.68 1.53
N ILE A 121 12.37 15.58 2.27
CA ILE A 121 12.41 15.58 3.73
C ILE A 121 11.62 16.80 4.24
N PHE A 122 10.72 16.57 5.19
CA PHE A 122 9.88 17.61 5.79
C PHE A 122 10.46 18.06 7.14
N ASP A 123 10.90 19.30 7.20
CA ASP A 123 11.36 19.97 8.42
C ASP A 123 10.22 20.84 8.96
N TYR A 124 9.36 20.25 9.77
CA TYR A 124 8.19 20.94 10.33
C TYR A 124 8.56 22.05 11.31
N VAL A 125 9.72 21.95 11.95
CA VAL A 125 10.21 23.00 12.88
C VAL A 125 10.58 24.26 12.11
N LYS A 126 11.24 24.11 10.97
CA LYS A 126 11.64 25.23 10.10
C LYS A 126 10.58 25.60 9.07
N GLY A 127 9.50 24.83 8.95
CA GLY A 127 8.47 25.02 7.92
C GLY A 127 9.02 24.85 6.50
N LEU A 128 9.88 23.85 6.27
CA LEU A 128 10.58 23.66 5.00
C LEU A 128 10.45 22.22 4.51
N ALA A 129 10.33 22.04 3.19
CA ALA A 129 10.54 20.78 2.49
C ALA A 129 11.84 20.86 1.68
N ARG A 130 12.75 19.92 1.89
CA ARG A 130 13.99 19.76 1.11
C ARG A 130 13.77 18.66 0.10
N ILE A 131 13.92 18.99 -1.16
CA ILE A 131 13.65 18.09 -2.29
C ILE A 131 14.96 17.85 -3.01
N HIS A 132 15.33 16.59 -3.12
CA HIS A 132 16.43 16.09 -3.93
C HIS A 132 15.86 15.24 -5.06
N LYS A 133 16.16 15.60 -6.29
CA LYS A 133 15.64 14.92 -7.49
C LYS A 133 16.81 14.53 -8.38
N GLU A 134 16.83 13.28 -8.81
CA GLU A 134 17.81 12.69 -9.72
C GLU A 134 17.10 12.19 -10.97
N THR A 135 17.73 12.47 -12.11
CA THR A 135 17.42 11.90 -13.43
C THR A 135 18.74 11.45 -14.07
N PRO A 136 18.76 10.69 -15.18
CA PRO A 136 20.01 10.31 -15.84
C PRO A 136 20.90 11.51 -16.22
N ASP A 137 20.28 12.66 -16.52
CA ASP A 137 20.96 13.83 -17.08
C ASP A 137 21.16 14.96 -16.08
N ASP A 138 20.49 14.93 -14.91
CA ASP A 138 20.47 16.07 -13.99
C ASP A 138 20.20 15.69 -12.54
N VAL A 139 20.79 16.45 -11.61
CA VAL A 139 20.55 16.40 -10.17
C VAL A 139 20.10 17.77 -9.68
N GLU A 140 18.89 17.84 -9.17
CA GLU A 140 18.27 19.07 -8.69
C GLU A 140 18.05 19.05 -7.19
N ASN A 141 18.48 20.10 -6.48
CA ASN A 141 18.20 20.33 -5.07
C ASN A 141 17.33 21.58 -4.92
N ARG A 142 16.19 21.43 -4.26
CA ARG A 142 15.24 22.51 -4.02
C ARG A 142 14.84 22.58 -2.56
N VAL A 143 14.57 23.80 -2.10
CA VAL A 143 13.94 24.03 -0.79
C VAL A 143 12.63 24.78 -1.03
N LYS A 144 11.55 24.29 -0.47
CA LYS A 144 10.23 24.92 -0.53
C LYS A 144 9.74 25.23 0.88
N LYS A 145 9.06 26.35 1.05
CA LYS A 145 8.31 26.63 2.28
C LYS A 145 7.11 25.68 2.34
N LEU A 146 6.86 25.12 3.51
CA LEU A 146 5.61 24.44 3.81
C LEU A 146 4.52 25.49 4.00
N PRO A 147 3.26 25.17 3.70
CA PRO A 147 2.14 26.03 4.05
C PRO A 147 2.12 26.34 5.55
N GLU A 148 1.72 27.55 5.89
CA GLU A 148 1.60 27.99 7.27
C GLU A 148 0.44 27.28 7.96
N GLY A 149 0.62 26.92 9.24
CA GLY A 149 -0.38 26.25 10.06
C GLY A 149 0.09 24.89 10.58
N ASP A 150 -0.76 24.25 11.37
CA ASP A 150 -0.49 22.91 11.97
C ASP A 150 -0.71 21.79 10.92
N SER A 151 -0.04 21.96 9.79
CA SER A 151 -0.25 21.11 8.61
C SER A 151 0.43 19.77 8.81
N GLN A 152 -0.38 18.78 9.14
CA GLN A 152 0.06 17.38 9.14
C GLN A 152 -0.07 16.85 7.72
N PHE A 153 0.98 17.02 6.92
CA PHE A 153 0.97 16.50 5.57
C PHE A 153 1.05 14.97 5.56
N ARG A 154 0.26 14.38 4.67
CA ARG A 154 0.31 12.96 4.34
C ARG A 154 0.65 12.81 2.87
N ASP A 155 1.43 11.81 2.54
CA ASP A 155 1.44 11.25 1.20
C ASP A 155 0.45 10.08 1.12
N VAL A 156 0.40 9.39 -0.01
CA VAL A 156 -0.55 8.29 -0.22
C VAL A 156 -0.31 7.12 0.74
N LEU A 157 0.95 6.76 1.01
CA LEU A 157 1.25 5.64 1.93
C LEU A 157 0.97 6.02 3.38
N THR A 158 1.32 7.25 3.78
CA THR A 158 0.97 7.80 5.10
C THR A 158 -0.54 7.89 5.27
N ALA A 159 -1.28 8.27 4.22
CA ALA A 159 -2.74 8.30 4.24
C ALA A 159 -3.34 6.90 4.43
N ILE A 160 -2.82 5.89 3.74
CA ILE A 160 -3.25 4.49 3.95
C ILE A 160 -2.91 4.04 5.37
N TYR A 161 -1.73 4.38 5.88
CA TYR A 161 -1.32 4.07 7.25
C TYR A 161 -2.27 4.71 8.28
N PHE A 162 -2.58 6.00 8.12
CA PHE A 162 -3.56 6.71 8.95
C PHE A 162 -4.94 6.03 8.94
N LEU A 163 -5.44 5.67 7.74
CA LEU A 163 -6.71 4.97 7.61
C LEU A 163 -6.69 3.61 8.32
N ARG A 164 -5.59 2.87 8.25
CA ARG A 164 -5.45 1.59 8.96
C ARG A 164 -5.56 1.77 10.47
N GLN A 165 -4.91 2.79 11.03
CA GLN A 165 -4.97 3.07 12.48
C GLN A 165 -6.36 3.51 12.93
N ASN A 166 -7.08 4.27 12.10
CA ASN A 166 -8.31 4.97 12.49
C ASN A 166 -9.58 4.38 11.85
N ALA A 167 -9.50 3.32 11.06
CA ALA A 167 -10.64 2.77 10.30
C ALA A 167 -11.85 2.38 11.17
N ALA A 168 -11.63 2.02 12.44
CA ALA A 168 -12.70 1.67 13.36
C ALA A 168 -13.52 2.88 13.84
N THR A 169 -12.93 4.07 13.85
CA THR A 169 -13.50 5.31 14.39
C THR A 169 -13.98 6.28 13.31
N ILE A 170 -13.50 6.13 12.08
CA ILE A 170 -13.90 6.99 10.96
C ILE A 170 -15.27 6.56 10.44
N ASN A 171 -16.31 7.19 10.98
CA ASN A 171 -17.71 6.97 10.58
C ASN A 171 -18.26 8.13 9.72
N ALA A 172 -17.53 9.22 9.60
CA ALA A 172 -17.87 10.42 8.85
C ALA A 172 -16.66 10.91 8.05
N PRO A 173 -16.85 11.78 7.05
CA PRO A 173 -15.76 12.38 6.30
C PRO A 173 -14.78 13.11 7.20
N VAL A 174 -13.46 12.88 6.99
CA VAL A 174 -12.37 13.52 7.75
C VAL A 174 -11.54 14.37 6.79
N GLN A 175 -11.45 15.67 7.05
CA GLN A 175 -10.62 16.57 6.25
C GLN A 175 -9.15 16.42 6.63
N THR A 176 -8.28 16.48 5.62
CA THR A 176 -6.83 16.42 5.76
C THR A 176 -6.16 17.01 4.52
N SER A 177 -4.83 16.90 4.43
CA SER A 177 -4.09 17.33 3.25
C SER A 177 -3.15 16.23 2.76
N ILE A 178 -3.08 16.09 1.43
CA ILE A 178 -2.05 15.29 0.75
C ILE A 178 -0.99 16.26 0.20
N TYR A 179 0.27 15.95 0.46
CA TYR A 179 1.40 16.66 -0.13
C TYR A 179 2.08 15.78 -1.17
N THR A 180 2.12 16.24 -2.40
CA THR A 180 2.81 15.56 -3.50
C THR A 180 3.32 16.58 -4.52
N GLU A 181 4.43 16.27 -5.19
CA GLU A 181 5.07 17.14 -6.19
C GLU A 181 5.31 18.58 -5.71
N GLY A 182 5.62 18.73 -4.42
CA GLY A 182 5.87 20.04 -3.82
C GLY A 182 4.62 20.90 -3.66
N ARG A 183 3.43 20.31 -3.61
CA ARG A 183 2.14 21.01 -3.46
C ARG A 183 1.26 20.31 -2.44
N GLU A 184 0.48 21.12 -1.74
CA GLU A 184 -0.58 20.66 -0.85
C GLU A 184 -1.91 20.59 -1.60
N TYR A 185 -2.66 19.52 -1.34
CA TYR A 185 -4.00 19.28 -1.84
C TYR A 185 -4.90 18.97 -0.65
N PRO A 186 -5.83 19.87 -0.30
CA PRO A 186 -6.85 19.58 0.69
C PRO A 186 -7.75 18.44 0.19
N VAL A 187 -7.90 17.41 1.01
CA VAL A 187 -8.68 16.21 0.67
C VAL A 187 -9.59 15.80 1.82
N VAL A 188 -10.52 14.93 1.50
CA VAL A 188 -11.44 14.33 2.47
C VAL A 188 -11.27 12.80 2.41
N PHE A 189 -11.02 12.19 3.55
CA PHE A 189 -11.16 10.76 3.72
C PHE A 189 -12.62 10.44 3.99
N ARG A 190 -13.26 9.74 3.09
CA ARG A 190 -14.68 9.42 3.14
C ARG A 190 -14.88 7.92 3.24
N PRO A 191 -15.60 7.41 4.27
CA PRO A 191 -16.04 6.03 4.30
C PRO A 191 -16.91 5.74 3.07
N THR A 192 -16.74 4.54 2.50
CA THR A 192 -17.53 4.05 1.37
C THR A 192 -18.19 2.72 1.71
N GLU A 193 -18.71 2.05 0.72
CA GLU A 193 -19.35 0.76 0.86
C GLU A 193 -18.42 -0.31 1.45
N ARG A 194 -18.98 -1.18 2.26
CA ARG A 194 -18.33 -2.43 2.68
C ARG A 194 -18.42 -3.43 1.54
N ARG A 195 -17.35 -4.16 1.32
CA ARG A 195 -17.29 -5.24 0.32
C ARG A 195 -16.64 -6.48 0.91
N ASN A 196 -16.96 -7.62 0.30
CA ASN A 196 -16.26 -8.86 0.58
C ASN A 196 -15.31 -9.16 -0.58
N PHE A 197 -14.09 -9.55 -0.25
CA PHE A 197 -13.09 -10.01 -1.22
C PHE A 197 -12.70 -11.46 -0.90
N VAL A 198 -12.42 -12.23 -1.94
CA VAL A 198 -11.87 -13.58 -1.76
C VAL A 198 -10.35 -13.50 -1.81
N ILE A 199 -9.69 -13.84 -0.70
CA ILE A 199 -8.23 -13.85 -0.54
C ILE A 199 -7.85 -15.24 -0.07
N ASP A 200 -6.99 -15.92 -0.80
CA ASP A 200 -6.59 -17.31 -0.53
C ASP A 200 -7.80 -18.24 -0.28
N GLY A 201 -8.86 -18.08 -1.09
CA GLY A 201 -10.10 -18.84 -0.99
C GLY A 201 -11.01 -18.45 0.18
N LYS A 202 -10.62 -17.50 1.02
CA LYS A 202 -11.39 -17.06 2.18
C LYS A 202 -12.13 -15.76 1.89
N ASN A 203 -13.42 -15.72 2.25
CA ASN A 203 -14.23 -14.51 2.16
C ASN A 203 -13.78 -13.51 3.25
N THR A 204 -13.26 -12.36 2.85
CA THR A 204 -12.68 -11.34 3.71
C THR A 204 -13.57 -10.09 3.67
N PRO A 205 -14.33 -9.80 4.73
CA PRO A 205 -15.07 -8.55 4.84
C PRO A 205 -14.11 -7.36 4.91
N THR A 206 -14.49 -6.24 4.28
CA THR A 206 -13.65 -5.03 4.26
C THR A 206 -14.44 -3.76 4.54
N LEU A 207 -13.70 -2.74 4.99
CA LEU A 207 -14.12 -1.36 5.10
C LEU A 207 -13.53 -0.58 3.93
N GLY A 208 -14.37 0.12 3.17
CA GLY A 208 -13.95 0.96 2.05
C GLY A 208 -13.75 2.41 2.45
N PHE A 209 -12.75 3.05 1.88
CA PHE A 209 -12.47 4.47 2.02
C PHE A 209 -12.10 5.08 0.68
N GLU A 210 -12.50 6.33 0.46
CA GLU A 210 -12.06 7.16 -0.65
C GLU A 210 -11.29 8.37 -0.13
N ILE A 211 -10.24 8.75 -0.86
CA ILE A 211 -9.55 10.02 -0.69
C ILE A 211 -9.96 10.88 -1.90
N VAL A 212 -10.71 11.94 -1.66
CA VAL A 212 -11.27 12.81 -2.69
C VAL A 212 -10.96 14.27 -2.39
N ASP A 213 -11.09 15.15 -3.40
CA ASP A 213 -10.89 16.58 -3.21
C ASP A 213 -11.79 17.15 -2.12
N ALA A 214 -11.25 18.03 -1.29
CA ALA A 214 -12.04 18.84 -0.39
C ALA A 214 -12.79 19.95 -1.16
N PRO A 215 -14.03 20.30 -0.77
CA PRO A 215 -14.77 21.39 -1.37
C PRO A 215 -13.97 22.70 -1.32
N GLY A 216 -13.92 23.44 -2.45
CA GLY A 216 -13.23 24.72 -2.54
C GLY A 216 -11.70 24.66 -2.56
N GLY A 217 -11.11 23.47 -2.40
CA GLY A 217 -9.67 23.26 -2.45
C GLY A 217 -9.10 23.14 -3.86
N ARG A 218 -7.76 23.14 -3.95
CA ARG A 218 -7.06 22.78 -5.18
C ARG A 218 -7.40 21.32 -5.54
N LYS A 219 -7.75 21.07 -6.78
CA LYS A 219 -8.00 19.71 -7.26
C LYS A 219 -6.74 18.87 -7.27
N TRP A 220 -6.77 17.76 -6.57
CA TRP A 220 -5.75 16.74 -6.64
C TRP A 220 -5.93 15.95 -7.95
N PRO A 221 -4.87 15.79 -8.77
CA PRO A 221 -5.01 15.13 -10.08
C PRO A 221 -5.24 13.62 -9.98
N GLY A 222 -5.24 13.08 -8.77
CA GLY A 222 -5.50 11.68 -8.48
C GLY A 222 -6.69 11.49 -7.54
N GLY A 223 -7.09 10.25 -7.39
CA GLY A 223 -8.01 9.78 -6.36
C GLY A 223 -7.52 8.42 -5.86
N VAL A 224 -7.75 8.12 -4.61
CA VAL A 224 -7.40 6.82 -4.04
C VAL A 224 -8.63 6.21 -3.38
N LYS A 225 -8.88 4.93 -3.71
CA LYS A 225 -9.81 4.10 -2.94
C LYS A 225 -9.02 2.97 -2.30
N VAL A 226 -9.30 2.70 -1.05
CA VAL A 226 -8.69 1.60 -0.33
C VAL A 226 -9.75 0.78 0.40
N TRP A 227 -9.63 -0.54 0.33
CA TRP A 227 -10.42 -1.47 1.13
C TRP A 227 -9.51 -2.15 2.13
N LEU A 228 -9.80 -1.94 3.41
CA LEU A 228 -9.06 -2.52 4.53
C LEU A 228 -9.82 -3.72 5.08
N SER A 229 -9.13 -4.80 5.43
CA SER A 229 -9.77 -5.94 6.11
C SER A 229 -10.50 -5.48 7.36
N ASN A 230 -11.71 -6.01 7.60
CA ASN A 230 -12.50 -5.67 8.78
C ASN A 230 -12.11 -6.53 10.00
N ASP A 231 -10.81 -6.62 10.26
CA ASP A 231 -10.21 -7.26 11.42
C ASP A 231 -9.22 -6.31 12.10
N ALA A 232 -8.58 -6.71 13.20
CA ALA A 232 -7.64 -5.87 13.93
C ALA A 232 -6.39 -5.46 13.12
N ARG A 233 -6.04 -6.20 12.07
CA ARG A 233 -4.85 -5.95 11.25
C ARG A 233 -5.05 -4.84 10.24
N ARG A 234 -6.31 -4.59 9.80
CA ARG A 234 -6.64 -3.55 8.80
C ARG A 234 -5.77 -3.62 7.55
N ILE A 235 -5.58 -4.83 7.02
CA ILE A 235 -4.72 -5.08 5.86
C ILE A 235 -5.33 -4.41 4.63
N PRO A 236 -4.57 -3.66 3.83
CA PRO A 236 -5.04 -3.13 2.56
C PRO A 236 -5.26 -4.27 1.56
N VAL A 237 -6.52 -4.66 1.38
CA VAL A 237 -6.93 -5.78 0.50
C VAL A 237 -6.94 -5.35 -0.96
N ARG A 238 -7.38 -4.12 -1.20
CA ARG A 238 -7.37 -3.49 -2.51
C ARG A 238 -7.02 -2.02 -2.39
N ILE A 239 -6.20 -1.55 -3.32
CA ILE A 239 -5.87 -0.13 -3.50
C ILE A 239 -6.16 0.22 -4.95
N GLU A 240 -6.95 1.26 -5.18
CA GLU A 240 -7.21 1.82 -6.51
C GLU A 240 -6.68 3.25 -6.54
N ILE A 241 -5.77 3.52 -7.47
CA ILE A 241 -5.24 4.85 -7.72
C ILE A 241 -5.85 5.34 -9.02
N GLN A 242 -6.69 6.37 -8.93
CA GLN A 242 -7.39 6.95 -10.06
C GLN A 242 -6.58 8.11 -10.63
N GLN A 243 -6.45 8.13 -11.94
CA GLN A 243 -5.95 9.27 -12.70
C GLN A 243 -6.98 9.63 -13.78
N SER A 244 -6.83 10.79 -14.42
CA SER A 244 -7.83 11.38 -15.31
C SER A 244 -8.44 10.43 -16.35
N ILE A 245 -7.65 9.50 -16.90
CA ILE A 245 -8.07 8.63 -18.02
C ILE A 245 -7.98 7.14 -17.73
N ALA A 246 -7.33 6.75 -16.64
CA ALA A 246 -7.12 5.35 -16.25
C ALA A 246 -7.05 5.22 -14.74
N SER A 247 -7.25 4.03 -14.23
CA SER A 247 -6.96 3.69 -12.83
C SER A 247 -6.00 2.51 -12.76
N MET A 248 -5.14 2.53 -11.76
CA MET A 248 -4.33 1.38 -11.38
C MET A 248 -4.96 0.70 -10.18
N GLN A 249 -5.23 -0.58 -10.30
CA GLN A 249 -5.78 -1.39 -9.22
C GLN A 249 -4.74 -2.40 -8.74
N LEU A 250 -4.47 -2.41 -7.43
CA LEU A 250 -3.67 -3.42 -6.74
C LEU A 250 -4.61 -4.33 -5.93
N ASP A 251 -4.55 -5.63 -6.18
CA ASP A 251 -5.30 -6.66 -5.46
C ASP A 251 -4.34 -7.52 -4.63
N LEU A 252 -4.58 -7.64 -3.33
CA LEU A 252 -3.79 -8.49 -2.43
C LEU A 252 -3.81 -9.94 -2.92
N LYS A 253 -2.63 -10.55 -2.99
CA LYS A 253 -2.43 -11.95 -3.39
C LYS A 253 -1.86 -12.81 -2.27
N ALA A 254 -0.96 -12.26 -1.48
CA ALA A 254 -0.37 -12.98 -0.35
C ALA A 254 0.01 -12.02 0.78
N ILE A 255 -0.06 -12.52 1.99
CA ILE A 255 0.49 -11.92 3.20
C ILE A 255 1.77 -12.70 3.49
N GLU A 256 2.94 -12.10 3.23
CA GLU A 256 4.23 -12.76 3.38
C GLU A 256 4.75 -12.64 4.81
N SER A 257 4.46 -11.52 5.47
CA SER A 257 4.66 -11.34 6.91
C SER A 257 3.63 -10.36 7.46
N CYS A 258 3.27 -10.50 8.72
CA CYS A 258 2.36 -9.59 9.38
C CYS A 258 2.77 -9.32 10.82
N THR A 259 2.51 -8.09 11.26
CA THR A 259 2.64 -7.66 12.64
C THR A 259 1.24 -7.42 13.19
N GLN A 260 0.95 -7.86 14.40
CA GLN A 260 -0.25 -7.34 15.07
C GLN A 260 -0.01 -5.85 15.33
N MET A 261 -0.87 -5.01 14.77
CA MET A 261 -0.88 -3.60 15.13
C MET A 261 -1.10 -3.52 16.63
N ALA A 262 -0.06 -3.19 17.38
CA ALA A 262 -0.21 -2.88 18.79
C ALA A 262 -1.26 -1.76 18.86
N ARG A 263 -2.35 -1.98 19.59
CA ARG A 263 -3.28 -0.92 19.92
C ARG A 263 -2.46 0.07 20.73
N LEU A 264 -2.17 1.21 20.14
CA LEU A 264 -1.73 2.36 20.89
C LEU A 264 -2.90 2.72 21.80
N GLN A 265 -2.77 2.35 23.09
CA GLN A 265 -3.66 2.78 24.15
C GLN A 265 -3.35 4.22 24.51
#